data_34fcfe131dbb981174ac0c73973c4fe2
#
_entry.id   34fcfe131dbb981174ac0c73973c4fe2
#
_cell.length_a   1.000
_cell.length_b   1.000
_cell.length_c   1.000
_cell.angle_alpha   90.00
_cell.angle_beta   90.00
_cell.angle_gamma   90.00
#
_symmetry.space_group_name_H-M   'P 1'
#
loop_
_entity.id
_entity.type
_entity.pdbx_description
1 polymer ?
#
loop_
_entity_poly.entity_id
_entity_poly.type
_entity_poly.pdbx_seq_one_letter_code
_entity_poly.pdbx_strand_id
1 'polypeptide(L)'
;MKKNVRMISRLTAMAMAGVLALSACSGKKAETSTTTAKAEETQAMEESKAEEKAEEGSSEAFDKLVEEAKGQTVNFYGWGGDDRLNQWLDGFYAEYLKKNYDITLNRVPMGIEDILTQLSAEKKAGSTESDIDMIWINGENFKTAKESDFLYGPFTQNLPNFNNLVSQEDPETNKDFAYPIEGYEAPYGKAQMVFYGDKSKGDFPKSTEELLAYAKEHPGQITYPALPDFTGSAFVRNVIYDIVGVEPFQTVKEDKEAVRELVKPAMEYLKELNPYLWKEGKNYPEKEPTMRNMVADGELIMGMSYSAYIVANGIQDGSFSPDTKTFLFDKGTIGNTNYIAISKNAKHRAAAEVAINAMMAPEVQLNRYET
;
A
#
# COMPACT_ATOMS: atom_id res chain seq x y z
N MET A 1 -38.98 5.10 -16.23
CA MET A 1 -39.63 4.59 -15.00
C MET A 1 -38.66 4.79 -13.85
N LYS A 2 -38.81 5.92 -13.15
CA LYS A 2 -38.05 6.23 -11.93
C LYS A 2 -38.89 5.75 -10.74
N LYS A 3 -38.32 4.97 -9.84
CA LYS A 3 -38.56 4.88 -8.40
C LYS A 3 -38.12 3.52 -7.87
N ASN A 4 -37.46 3.57 -6.72
CA ASN A 4 -37.11 2.49 -5.76
C ASN A 4 -35.67 1.97 -5.80
N VAL A 5 -34.72 2.82 -5.38
CA VAL A 5 -33.53 2.38 -4.64
C VAL A 5 -33.28 3.45 -3.56
N ARG A 6 -34.06 3.45 -2.53
CA ARG A 6 -33.82 4.12 -1.25
C ARG A 6 -34.67 3.40 -0.21
N MET A 7 -34.11 2.34 0.38
CA MET A 7 -34.55 1.82 1.68
C MET A 7 -33.98 0.43 1.95
N ILE A 8 -32.71 0.32 2.19
CA ILE A 8 -32.11 -0.81 2.95
C ILE A 8 -30.82 -0.26 3.58
N SER A 9 -30.93 0.49 4.65
CA SER A 9 -29.84 0.68 5.61
C SER A 9 -30.32 1.36 6.89
N ARG A 10 -31.42 0.86 7.47
CA ARG A 10 -31.82 1.20 8.83
C ARG A 10 -32.65 0.05 9.39
N LEU A 11 -31.97 -1.06 9.76
CA LEU A 11 -32.60 -2.12 10.57
C LEU A 11 -31.57 -3.20 10.93
N THR A 12 -30.57 -2.86 11.77
CA THR A 12 -29.84 -3.86 12.55
C THR A 12 -29.16 -3.23 13.78
N ALA A 13 -29.92 -2.48 14.54
CA ALA A 13 -29.46 -2.04 15.86
C ALA A 13 -30.67 -1.99 16.81
N MET A 14 -31.33 -3.15 17.04
CA MET A 14 -32.30 -3.29 18.10
C MET A 14 -32.67 -4.75 18.29
N ALA A 15 -31.82 -5.52 18.95
CA ALA A 15 -32.17 -6.80 19.56
C ALA A 15 -31.01 -7.34 20.42
N MET A 16 -30.74 -6.74 21.56
CA MET A 16 -30.12 -7.40 22.72
C MET A 16 -30.33 -6.57 23.99
N ALA A 17 -31.59 -6.52 24.41
CA ALA A 17 -31.93 -6.13 25.76
C ALA A 17 -33.21 -6.87 26.17
N GLY A 18 -33.02 -7.98 26.83
CA GLY A 18 -34.17 -8.70 27.38
C GLY A 18 -33.88 -10.17 27.62
N VAL A 19 -33.24 -10.51 28.71
CA VAL A 19 -33.52 -11.65 29.60
C VAL A 19 -32.51 -11.56 30.75
N LEU A 20 -32.98 -11.08 31.90
CA LEU A 20 -32.58 -11.49 33.24
C LEU A 20 -33.36 -10.69 34.29
N ALA A 21 -34.52 -11.17 34.56
CA ALA A 21 -35.21 -10.86 35.80
C ALA A 21 -35.93 -12.15 36.27
N LEU A 22 -35.40 -12.73 37.29
CA LEU A 22 -36.14 -13.46 38.35
C LEU A 22 -35.14 -14.19 39.26
N SER A 23 -34.80 -13.57 40.35
CA SER A 23 -34.74 -14.24 41.64
C SER A 23 -34.77 -13.18 42.75
N ALA A 24 -35.84 -13.27 43.52
CA ALA A 24 -36.17 -12.36 44.58
C ALA A 24 -35.47 -12.69 45.90
N CYS A 25 -35.43 -11.68 46.72
CA CYS A 25 -35.50 -11.61 48.17
C CYS A 25 -34.25 -11.16 48.91
N SER A 26 -34.50 -10.02 49.53
CA SER A 26 -34.04 -9.60 50.84
C SER A 26 -33.03 -8.47 50.95
N GLY A 27 -33.54 -7.28 51.16
CA GLY A 27 -33.09 -6.40 52.24
C GLY A 27 -31.92 -5.43 51.97
N LYS A 28 -32.30 -4.16 51.96
CA LYS A 28 -31.56 -2.92 52.27
C LYS A 28 -31.04 -2.07 51.11
N LYS A 29 -31.67 -0.89 51.06
CA LYS A 29 -31.19 0.40 50.49
C LYS A 29 -29.83 0.40 49.73
N ALA A 30 -29.96 0.74 48.45
CA ALA A 30 -28.89 1.39 47.70
C ALA A 30 -29.46 2.43 46.73
N GLU A 31 -29.42 3.68 47.15
CA GLU A 31 -29.41 4.84 46.26
C GLU A 31 -27.97 4.91 45.73
N THR A 32 -27.67 4.42 44.52
CA THR A 32 -26.41 4.78 43.78
C THR A 32 -26.35 4.15 42.37
N SER A 33 -27.45 3.96 41.63
CA SER A 33 -27.35 3.42 40.25
C SER A 33 -27.93 4.32 39.15
N THR A 34 -28.46 5.49 39.49
CA THR A 34 -29.03 6.43 38.50
C THR A 34 -28.05 7.49 38.02
N THR A 35 -26.91 7.67 38.70
CA THR A 35 -25.92 8.70 38.35
C THR A 35 -24.93 8.21 37.30
N THR A 36 -24.59 6.91 37.31
CA THR A 36 -23.58 6.35 36.38
C THR A 36 -24.15 6.17 34.96
N ALA A 37 -25.39 5.67 34.87
CA ALA A 37 -26.05 5.50 33.55
C ALA A 37 -26.31 6.84 32.85
N LYS A 38 -26.58 7.91 33.63
CA LYS A 38 -26.82 9.24 33.07
C LYS A 38 -25.53 9.96 32.69
N ALA A 39 -24.41 9.62 33.32
CA ALA A 39 -23.08 10.12 32.96
C ALA A 39 -22.56 9.45 31.69
N GLU A 40 -22.75 8.13 31.53
CA GLU A 40 -22.36 7.39 30.32
C GLU A 40 -23.21 7.81 29.10
N GLU A 41 -24.51 8.02 29.29
CA GLU A 41 -25.38 8.50 28.20
C GLU A 41 -25.10 9.95 27.79
N THR A 42 -24.70 10.81 28.74
CA THR A 42 -24.28 12.19 28.45
C THR A 42 -22.91 12.22 27.76
N GLN A 43 -21.97 11.35 28.15
CA GLN A 43 -20.66 11.25 27.55
C GLN A 43 -20.73 10.71 26.12
N ALA A 44 -21.56 9.66 25.88
CA ALA A 44 -21.82 9.13 24.55
C ALA A 44 -22.54 10.14 23.62
N MET A 45 -23.42 11.00 24.16
CA MET A 45 -24.06 12.08 23.40
C MET A 45 -23.11 13.26 23.13
N GLU A 46 -22.17 13.55 24.03
CA GLU A 46 -21.14 14.57 23.81
C GLU A 46 -20.07 14.09 22.82
N GLU A 47 -19.65 12.83 22.88
CA GLU A 47 -18.76 12.20 21.92
C GLU A 47 -19.39 12.16 20.52
N SER A 48 -20.65 11.72 20.38
CA SER A 48 -21.33 11.70 19.08
C SER A 48 -21.55 13.09 18.47
N LYS A 49 -21.79 14.13 19.31
CA LYS A 49 -21.87 15.52 18.85
C LYS A 49 -20.52 16.13 18.52
N ALA A 50 -19.46 15.65 19.16
CA ALA A 50 -18.09 16.07 18.83
C ALA A 50 -17.63 15.44 17.52
N GLU A 51 -17.98 14.17 17.28
CA GLU A 51 -17.74 13.47 15.99
C GLU A 51 -18.53 14.12 14.85
N GLU A 52 -19.83 14.38 15.02
CA GLU A 52 -20.69 15.02 14.02
C GLU A 52 -20.19 16.45 13.66
N LYS A 53 -19.70 17.23 14.65
CA LYS A 53 -19.07 18.54 14.41
C LYS A 53 -17.70 18.43 13.76
N ALA A 54 -16.92 17.39 14.04
CA ALA A 54 -15.65 17.14 13.40
C ALA A 54 -15.84 16.72 11.93
N GLU A 55 -16.84 15.90 11.63
CA GLU A 55 -17.21 15.53 10.26
C GLU A 55 -17.72 16.75 9.45
N GLU A 56 -18.60 17.58 10.02
CA GLU A 56 -19.06 18.82 9.36
C GLU A 56 -17.88 19.79 9.10
N GLY A 57 -16.99 19.98 10.08
CA GLY A 57 -15.82 20.85 9.92
C GLY A 57 -14.81 20.34 8.89
N SER A 58 -14.64 19.04 8.78
CA SER A 58 -13.79 18.38 7.77
C SER A 58 -14.37 18.54 6.36
N SER A 59 -15.69 18.41 6.22
CA SER A 59 -16.38 18.61 4.93
C SER A 59 -16.27 20.05 4.42
N GLU A 60 -16.53 21.04 5.27
CA GLU A 60 -16.41 22.46 4.88
C GLU A 60 -14.97 22.87 4.52
N ALA A 61 -13.97 22.32 5.21
CA ALA A 61 -12.57 22.58 4.90
C ALA A 61 -12.19 21.98 3.53
N PHE A 62 -12.67 20.76 3.25
CA PHE A 62 -12.42 20.10 1.98
C PHE A 62 -13.16 20.79 0.82
N ASP A 63 -14.38 21.26 1.01
CA ASP A 63 -15.11 22.03 0.01
C ASP A 63 -14.36 23.30 -0.41
N LYS A 64 -13.69 23.97 0.53
CA LYS A 64 -12.81 25.12 0.22
C LYS A 64 -11.60 24.71 -0.61
N LEU A 65 -10.99 23.57 -0.30
CA LEU A 65 -9.88 23.02 -1.11
C LEU A 65 -10.35 22.70 -2.54
N VAL A 66 -11.55 22.15 -2.70
CA VAL A 66 -12.14 21.85 -4.02
C VAL A 66 -12.34 23.16 -4.82
N GLU A 67 -12.86 24.21 -4.21
CA GLU A 67 -13.03 25.48 -4.89
C GLU A 67 -11.68 26.12 -5.28
N GLU A 68 -10.68 26.05 -4.41
CA GLU A 68 -9.32 26.56 -4.68
C GLU A 68 -8.62 25.75 -5.80
N ALA A 69 -8.86 24.43 -5.86
CA ALA A 69 -8.24 23.53 -6.82
C ALA A 69 -8.74 23.69 -8.25
N LYS A 70 -9.93 24.27 -8.45
CA LYS A 70 -10.55 24.40 -9.78
C LYS A 70 -9.65 25.12 -10.79
N GLY A 71 -9.51 24.51 -11.97
CA GLY A 71 -8.71 25.02 -13.07
C GLY A 71 -7.20 24.82 -12.89
N GLN A 72 -6.74 24.24 -11.76
CA GLN A 72 -5.33 23.98 -11.53
C GLN A 72 -4.84 22.76 -12.31
N THR A 73 -3.53 22.72 -12.56
CA THR A 73 -2.83 21.54 -13.04
C THR A 73 -1.98 20.96 -11.90
N VAL A 74 -2.19 19.71 -11.53
CA VAL A 74 -1.41 19.02 -10.52
C VAL A 74 -0.37 18.12 -11.17
N ASN A 75 0.90 18.25 -10.77
CA ASN A 75 2.00 17.44 -11.27
C ASN A 75 2.23 16.24 -10.33
N PHE A 76 2.04 15.03 -10.87
CA PHE A 76 2.24 13.78 -10.14
C PHE A 76 3.52 13.08 -10.59
N TYR A 77 4.51 13.12 -9.73
CA TYR A 77 5.82 12.49 -9.94
C TYR A 77 5.84 11.09 -9.36
N GLY A 78 6.34 10.15 -10.11
CA GLY A 78 6.45 8.76 -9.66
C GLY A 78 7.04 7.84 -10.71
N TRP A 79 7.28 6.62 -10.30
CA TRP A 79 7.78 5.58 -11.18
C TRP A 79 6.82 5.32 -12.35
N GLY A 80 7.36 5.26 -13.57
CA GLY A 80 6.58 5.10 -14.80
C GLY A 80 6.76 3.74 -15.49
N GLY A 81 7.24 2.72 -14.78
CA GLY A 81 7.57 1.42 -15.38
C GLY A 81 6.41 0.43 -15.53
N ASP A 82 5.17 0.82 -15.22
CA ASP A 82 3.97 0.02 -15.42
C ASP A 82 3.05 0.70 -16.44
N ASP A 83 3.00 0.19 -17.66
CA ASP A 83 2.23 0.78 -18.75
C ASP A 83 0.72 0.79 -18.50
N ARG A 84 0.18 -0.20 -17.78
CA ARG A 84 -1.26 -0.24 -17.44
C ARG A 84 -1.60 0.82 -16.40
N LEU A 85 -0.80 0.91 -15.35
CA LEU A 85 -0.97 1.97 -14.35
C LEU A 85 -0.83 3.35 -15.01
N ASN A 86 0.13 3.51 -15.92
CA ASN A 86 0.31 4.75 -16.65
C ASN A 86 -0.94 5.09 -17.50
N GLN A 87 -1.47 4.13 -18.26
CA GLN A 87 -2.68 4.31 -19.05
C GLN A 87 -3.91 4.61 -18.20
N TRP A 88 -4.03 3.96 -17.05
CA TRP A 88 -5.12 4.23 -16.11
C TRP A 88 -5.02 5.63 -15.51
N LEU A 89 -3.82 6.06 -15.10
CA LEU A 89 -3.58 7.41 -14.56
C LEU A 89 -3.84 8.50 -15.61
N ASP A 90 -3.31 8.31 -16.83
CA ASP A 90 -3.41 9.30 -17.93
C ASP A 90 -4.81 9.28 -18.58
N GLY A 91 -5.56 8.19 -18.45
CA GLY A 91 -6.93 8.02 -18.96
C GLY A 91 -7.99 8.25 -17.89
N PHE A 92 -8.49 7.15 -17.32
CA PHE A 92 -9.64 7.20 -16.42
C PHE A 92 -9.46 8.18 -15.24
N TYR A 93 -8.32 8.12 -14.56
CA TYR A 93 -8.12 8.96 -13.38
C TYR A 93 -7.98 10.45 -13.72
N ALA A 94 -7.26 10.79 -14.80
CA ALA A 94 -7.16 12.15 -15.28
C ALA A 94 -8.53 12.71 -15.72
N GLU A 95 -9.33 11.92 -16.43
CA GLU A 95 -10.70 12.28 -16.83
C GLU A 95 -11.62 12.45 -15.61
N TYR A 96 -11.50 11.57 -14.62
CA TYR A 96 -12.26 11.65 -13.37
C TYR A 96 -11.98 12.96 -12.63
N LEU A 97 -10.70 13.33 -12.47
CA LEU A 97 -10.29 14.60 -11.85
C LEU A 97 -10.81 15.80 -12.64
N LYS A 98 -10.67 15.79 -13.97
CA LYS A 98 -11.13 16.89 -14.81
C LYS A 98 -12.64 17.08 -14.74
N LYS A 99 -13.38 15.99 -14.79
CA LYS A 99 -14.86 16.02 -14.80
C LYS A 99 -15.47 16.42 -13.46
N ASN A 100 -14.91 15.93 -12.34
CA ASN A 100 -15.53 16.11 -11.03
C ASN A 100 -14.99 17.33 -10.27
N TYR A 101 -13.74 17.73 -10.54
CA TYR A 101 -13.06 18.78 -9.79
C TYR A 101 -12.44 19.90 -10.64
N ASP A 102 -12.56 19.81 -11.99
CA ASP A 102 -11.87 20.69 -12.95
C ASP A 102 -10.33 20.77 -12.73
N ILE A 103 -9.73 19.67 -12.26
CA ILE A 103 -8.29 19.54 -12.09
C ILE A 103 -7.70 18.83 -13.31
N THR A 104 -6.59 19.33 -13.83
CA THR A 104 -5.80 18.66 -14.87
C THR A 104 -4.65 17.89 -14.24
N LEU A 105 -4.57 16.57 -14.46
CA LEU A 105 -3.44 15.75 -14.03
C LEU A 105 -2.30 15.82 -15.04
N ASN A 106 -1.10 16.11 -14.59
CA ASN A 106 0.14 15.99 -15.36
C ASN A 106 1.03 14.95 -14.70
N ARG A 107 1.07 13.73 -15.25
CA ARG A 107 1.93 12.67 -14.74
C ARG A 107 3.35 12.85 -15.27
N VAL A 108 4.33 12.86 -14.36
CA VAL A 108 5.75 13.01 -14.67
C VAL A 108 6.50 11.74 -14.22
N PRO A 109 6.85 10.84 -15.16
CA PRO A 109 7.62 9.64 -14.81
C PRO A 109 9.04 10.02 -14.38
N MET A 110 9.38 9.72 -13.13
CA MET A 110 10.69 10.02 -12.54
C MET A 110 11.02 9.03 -11.43
N GLY A 111 12.27 8.59 -11.33
CA GLY A 111 12.76 7.75 -10.25
C GLY A 111 12.77 8.49 -8.92
N ILE A 112 12.54 7.79 -7.82
CA ILE A 112 12.45 8.42 -6.50
C ILE A 112 13.76 9.09 -6.07
N GLU A 113 14.91 8.53 -6.45
CA GLU A 113 16.23 9.14 -6.16
C GLU A 113 16.39 10.49 -6.84
N ASP A 114 15.91 10.63 -8.08
CA ASP A 114 15.93 11.90 -8.81
C ASP A 114 14.99 12.92 -8.21
N ILE A 115 13.78 12.49 -7.79
CA ILE A 115 12.80 13.33 -7.08
C ILE A 115 13.43 13.88 -5.78
N LEU A 116 13.99 13.01 -4.94
CA LEU A 116 14.63 13.43 -3.68
C LEU A 116 15.84 14.34 -3.92
N THR A 117 16.60 14.09 -4.98
CA THR A 117 17.73 14.95 -5.38
C THR A 117 17.24 16.34 -5.77
N GLN A 118 16.16 16.44 -6.54
CA GLN A 118 15.56 17.73 -6.93
C GLN A 118 15.05 18.47 -5.70
N LEU A 119 14.27 17.83 -4.82
CA LEU A 119 13.77 18.46 -3.58
C LEU A 119 14.90 18.94 -2.67
N SER A 120 16.00 18.17 -2.58
CA SER A 120 17.22 18.58 -1.85
C SER A 120 17.87 19.81 -2.46
N ALA A 121 17.94 19.89 -3.79
CA ALA A 121 18.49 21.04 -4.50
C ALA A 121 17.62 22.28 -4.32
N GLU A 122 16.28 22.16 -4.44
CA GLU A 122 15.32 23.23 -4.19
C GLU A 122 15.44 23.77 -2.77
N LYS A 123 15.50 22.89 -1.77
CA LYS A 123 15.70 23.29 -0.36
C LYS A 123 17.01 24.02 -0.15
N LYS A 124 18.12 23.54 -0.72
CA LYS A 124 19.44 24.21 -0.63
C LYS A 124 19.44 25.58 -1.31
N ALA A 125 18.68 25.73 -2.38
CA ALA A 125 18.51 27.00 -3.08
C ALA A 125 17.57 27.99 -2.34
N GLY A 126 16.91 27.55 -1.27
CA GLY A 126 15.88 28.34 -0.56
C GLY A 126 14.61 28.56 -1.39
N SER A 127 14.29 27.65 -2.32
CA SER A 127 13.08 27.75 -3.13
C SER A 127 11.84 27.74 -2.25
N THR A 128 10.91 28.61 -2.52
CA THR A 128 9.60 28.68 -1.86
C THR A 128 8.49 27.98 -2.64
N GLU A 129 8.80 27.57 -3.87
CA GLU A 129 7.90 26.86 -4.78
C GLU A 129 8.58 25.65 -5.40
N SER A 130 7.80 24.60 -5.63
CA SER A 130 8.21 23.38 -6.33
C SER A 130 7.21 23.03 -7.41
N ASP A 131 7.69 22.58 -8.57
CA ASP A 131 6.85 21.99 -9.60
C ASP A 131 6.42 20.56 -9.26
N ILE A 132 7.02 19.95 -8.23
CA ILE A 132 6.63 18.65 -7.71
C ILE A 132 5.47 18.86 -6.74
N ASP A 133 4.25 18.49 -7.16
CA ASP A 133 3.07 18.60 -6.29
C ASP A 133 2.85 17.30 -5.52
N MET A 134 2.61 16.19 -6.23
CA MET A 134 2.36 14.87 -5.67
C MET A 134 3.54 13.94 -5.95
N ILE A 135 3.85 13.06 -5.00
CA ILE A 135 4.96 12.11 -5.10
C ILE A 135 4.46 10.72 -4.73
N TRP A 136 4.63 9.73 -5.64
CA TRP A 136 4.54 8.33 -5.24
C TRP A 136 5.81 7.96 -4.48
N ILE A 137 5.66 7.61 -3.22
CA ILE A 137 6.79 7.38 -2.31
C ILE A 137 6.48 6.21 -1.38
N ASN A 138 7.51 5.48 -0.96
CA ASN A 138 7.39 4.36 -0.05
C ASN A 138 8.64 4.19 0.82
N GLY A 139 8.45 3.63 2.01
CA GLY A 139 9.50 3.06 2.85
C GLY A 139 10.58 4.04 3.30
N GLU A 140 11.83 3.65 3.09
CA GLU A 140 12.98 4.47 3.49
C GLU A 140 13.05 5.82 2.78
N ASN A 141 12.47 5.91 1.58
CA ASN A 141 12.41 7.16 0.83
C ASN A 141 11.42 8.13 1.48
N PHE A 142 10.26 7.64 1.94
CA PHE A 142 9.32 8.44 2.72
C PHE A 142 9.95 8.92 4.03
N LYS A 143 10.55 8.02 4.81
CA LYS A 143 11.27 8.37 6.03
C LYS A 143 12.31 9.47 5.75
N THR A 144 13.16 9.27 4.73
CA THR A 144 14.18 10.24 4.34
C THR A 144 13.59 11.59 3.96
N ALA A 145 12.53 11.61 3.15
CA ALA A 145 11.87 12.84 2.71
C ALA A 145 11.26 13.60 3.88
N LYS A 146 10.57 12.89 4.79
CA LYS A 146 9.93 13.46 5.98
C LYS A 146 10.97 14.03 6.95
N GLU A 147 11.99 13.26 7.31
CA GLU A 147 13.07 13.71 8.21
C GLU A 147 13.91 14.84 7.61
N SER A 148 14.00 14.90 6.28
CA SER A 148 14.66 16.00 5.57
C SER A 148 13.77 17.23 5.38
N ASP A 149 12.54 17.22 5.86
CA ASP A 149 11.59 18.34 5.72
C ASP A 149 11.32 18.69 4.25
N PHE A 150 11.09 17.66 3.41
CA PHE A 150 10.74 17.81 2.00
C PHE A 150 9.24 17.68 1.74
N LEU A 151 8.46 17.26 2.75
CA LEU A 151 7.05 16.97 2.61
C LEU A 151 6.18 18.00 3.32
N TYR A 152 5.02 18.27 2.74
CA TYR A 152 3.94 19.00 3.36
C TYR A 152 3.06 18.03 4.18
N GLY A 153 2.69 18.44 5.37
CA GLY A 153 1.82 17.68 6.24
C GLY A 153 1.85 18.17 7.70
N PRO A 154 1.02 17.56 8.56
CA PRO A 154 0.01 16.53 8.23
C PRO A 154 -1.14 17.09 7.39
N PHE A 155 -1.62 16.34 6.40
CA PHE A 155 -2.72 16.76 5.53
C PHE A 155 -3.87 15.74 5.45
N THR A 156 -3.62 14.47 5.77
CA THR A 156 -4.62 13.40 5.57
C THR A 156 -5.91 13.60 6.35
N GLN A 157 -5.85 14.30 7.47
CA GLN A 157 -7.03 14.69 8.28
C GLN A 157 -8.00 15.61 7.54
N ASN A 158 -7.53 16.29 6.48
CA ASN A 158 -8.37 17.16 5.64
C ASN A 158 -9.14 16.36 4.58
N LEU A 159 -8.84 15.06 4.42
CA LEU A 159 -9.34 14.22 3.34
C LEU A 159 -10.53 13.36 3.80
N PRO A 160 -11.78 13.65 3.35
CA PRO A 160 -12.95 12.87 3.75
C PRO A 160 -12.84 11.37 3.45
N ASN A 161 -12.29 11.00 2.28
CA ASN A 161 -12.14 9.59 1.93
C ASN A 161 -11.10 8.88 2.81
N PHE A 162 -10.04 9.57 3.22
CA PHE A 162 -9.09 9.01 4.18
C PHE A 162 -9.76 8.75 5.53
N ASN A 163 -10.51 9.72 6.05
CA ASN A 163 -11.13 9.61 7.36
C ASN A 163 -12.26 8.55 7.39
N ASN A 164 -13.03 8.43 6.31
CA ASN A 164 -14.23 7.58 6.29
C ASN A 164 -13.99 6.18 5.72
N LEU A 165 -12.95 5.97 4.90
CA LEU A 165 -12.76 4.73 4.15
C LEU A 165 -11.47 4.00 4.49
N VAL A 166 -10.48 4.68 5.10
CA VAL A 166 -9.19 4.08 5.43
C VAL A 166 -9.16 3.71 6.92
N SER A 167 -8.89 2.45 7.22
CA SER A 167 -8.75 2.00 8.61
C SER A 167 -7.53 2.62 9.27
N GLN A 168 -7.75 3.46 10.27
CA GLN A 168 -6.68 4.09 11.04
C GLN A 168 -5.99 3.12 12.01
N GLU A 169 -6.62 1.98 12.31
CA GLU A 169 -6.09 0.95 13.20
C GLU A 169 -5.23 -0.08 12.46
N ASP A 170 -5.36 -0.15 11.12
CA ASP A 170 -4.59 -1.09 10.32
C ASP A 170 -3.13 -0.63 10.19
N PRO A 171 -2.15 -1.41 10.70
CA PRO A 171 -0.74 -1.08 10.58
C PRO A 171 -0.27 -0.89 9.13
N GLU A 172 -0.92 -1.53 8.16
CA GLU A 172 -0.60 -1.39 6.74
C GLU A 172 -1.06 -0.06 6.13
N THR A 173 -1.87 0.70 6.84
CA THR A 173 -2.38 1.99 6.37
C THR A 173 -1.86 3.17 7.18
N ASN A 174 -1.39 2.94 8.41
CA ASN A 174 -0.86 3.97 9.29
C ASN A 174 0.68 3.95 9.43
N LYS A 175 1.33 2.96 8.81
CA LYS A 175 2.80 2.84 8.75
C LYS A 175 3.25 2.45 7.35
N ASP A 176 4.23 3.14 6.83
CA ASP A 176 4.92 2.76 5.61
C ASP A 176 6.21 2.00 5.98
N PHE A 177 6.26 0.70 5.67
CA PHE A 177 7.35 -0.22 6.07
C PHE A 177 7.75 -0.05 7.55
N ALA A 178 6.75 -0.05 8.44
CA ALA A 178 6.87 0.14 9.88
C ALA A 178 7.19 1.57 10.36
N TYR A 179 7.42 2.54 9.48
CA TYR A 179 7.61 3.95 9.83
C TYR A 179 6.26 4.67 9.88
N PRO A 180 5.91 5.39 10.95
CA PRO A 180 4.61 6.05 11.08
C PRO A 180 4.40 7.13 10.03
N ILE A 181 3.26 7.10 9.32
CA ILE A 181 2.93 8.10 8.30
C ILE A 181 2.62 9.47 8.90
N GLU A 182 1.99 9.52 10.08
CA GLU A 182 1.64 10.76 10.82
C GLU A 182 0.95 11.81 9.95
N GLY A 183 0.16 11.35 8.98
CA GLY A 183 -0.61 12.21 8.09
C GLY A 183 0.18 12.91 6.97
N TYR A 184 1.44 12.52 6.71
CA TYR A 184 2.29 13.12 5.65
C TYR A 184 2.19 12.41 4.31
N GLU A 185 1.50 11.28 4.26
CA GLU A 185 1.18 10.54 3.04
C GLU A 185 -0.16 9.82 3.20
N ALA A 186 -0.83 9.55 2.09
CA ALA A 186 -2.09 8.83 2.06
C ALA A 186 -1.97 7.56 1.23
N PRO A 187 -2.57 6.43 1.66
CA PRO A 187 -2.57 5.19 0.90
C PRO A 187 -3.47 5.31 -0.32
N TYR A 188 -3.06 4.72 -1.45
CA TYR A 188 -3.90 4.65 -2.63
C TYR A 188 -4.03 3.24 -3.23
N GLY A 189 -3.32 2.28 -2.70
CA GLY A 189 -3.42 0.90 -3.13
C GLY A 189 -2.44 0.00 -2.42
N LYS A 190 -2.68 -1.31 -2.52
CA LYS A 190 -1.80 -2.34 -1.99
C LYS A 190 -1.15 -3.12 -3.12
N ALA A 191 0.07 -3.57 -2.89
CA ALA A 191 0.79 -4.48 -3.74
C ALA A 191 1.32 -5.66 -2.90
N GLN A 192 1.41 -6.83 -3.51
CA GLN A 192 1.96 -8.02 -2.89
C GLN A 192 2.86 -8.73 -3.88
N MET A 193 4.03 -9.14 -3.43
CA MET A 193 4.88 -9.99 -4.23
C MET A 193 4.19 -11.34 -4.46
N VAL A 194 4.06 -11.72 -5.72
CA VAL A 194 3.55 -13.03 -6.13
C VAL A 194 4.65 -13.78 -6.84
N PHE A 195 4.69 -15.08 -6.66
CA PHE A 195 5.41 -15.98 -7.54
C PHE A 195 4.50 -16.43 -8.69
N TYR A 196 5.08 -16.77 -9.81
CA TYR A 196 4.34 -17.34 -10.93
C TYR A 196 5.20 -18.36 -11.69
N GLY A 197 4.55 -19.29 -12.35
CA GLY A 197 5.20 -20.32 -13.16
C GLY A 197 4.19 -21.13 -13.96
N ASP A 198 4.68 -21.99 -14.85
CA ASP A 198 3.86 -22.89 -15.63
C ASP A 198 3.50 -24.12 -14.80
N LYS A 199 2.22 -24.25 -14.43
CA LYS A 199 1.70 -25.37 -13.62
C LYS A 199 1.87 -26.74 -14.31
N SER A 200 1.98 -26.77 -15.63
CA SER A 200 2.24 -28.00 -16.37
C SER A 200 3.63 -28.61 -16.11
N LYS A 201 4.55 -27.81 -15.52
CA LYS A 201 5.91 -28.21 -15.15
C LYS A 201 6.02 -28.86 -13.78
N GLY A 202 4.96 -28.86 -12.98
CA GLY A 202 4.95 -29.46 -11.65
C GLY A 202 4.20 -28.66 -10.60
N ASP A 203 4.28 -29.14 -9.36
CA ASP A 203 3.73 -28.43 -8.22
C ASP A 203 4.65 -27.30 -7.77
N PHE A 204 4.05 -26.19 -7.36
CA PHE A 204 4.78 -25.01 -6.90
C PHE A 204 5.22 -25.16 -5.44
N PRO A 205 6.42 -24.62 -5.09
CA PRO A 205 6.91 -24.61 -3.72
C PRO A 205 6.06 -23.67 -2.85
N LYS A 206 5.79 -24.10 -1.62
CA LYS A 206 4.97 -23.37 -0.66
C LYS A 206 5.75 -22.81 0.54
N SER A 207 7.06 -23.02 0.55
CA SER A 207 7.97 -22.55 1.59
C SER A 207 9.37 -22.41 1.02
N THR A 208 10.28 -21.83 1.77
CA THR A 208 11.71 -21.80 1.44
C THR A 208 12.31 -23.19 1.38
N GLU A 209 11.87 -24.13 2.25
CA GLU A 209 12.33 -25.52 2.23
C GLU A 209 11.93 -26.21 0.91
N GLU A 210 10.66 -26.08 0.53
CA GLU A 210 10.18 -26.62 -0.75
C GLU A 210 10.81 -25.94 -1.95
N LEU A 211 11.10 -24.62 -1.88
CA LEU A 211 11.80 -23.90 -2.94
C LEU A 211 13.22 -24.44 -3.14
N LEU A 212 13.94 -24.78 -2.08
CA LEU A 212 15.26 -25.39 -2.17
C LEU A 212 15.19 -26.80 -2.82
N ALA A 213 14.19 -27.60 -2.44
CA ALA A 213 13.96 -28.89 -3.07
C ALA A 213 13.63 -28.74 -4.56
N TYR A 214 12.73 -27.83 -4.89
CA TYR A 214 12.34 -27.49 -6.26
C TYR A 214 13.54 -27.01 -7.10
N ALA A 215 14.40 -26.18 -6.52
CA ALA A 215 15.62 -25.71 -7.19
C ALA A 215 16.63 -26.85 -7.45
N LYS A 216 16.74 -27.83 -6.53
CA LYS A 216 17.57 -29.03 -6.70
C LYS A 216 17.04 -29.93 -7.81
N GLU A 217 15.73 -30.01 -8.00
CA GLU A 217 15.09 -30.76 -9.08
C GLU A 217 15.19 -30.06 -10.45
N HIS A 218 15.28 -28.71 -10.44
CA HIS A 218 15.33 -27.87 -11.62
C HIS A 218 16.57 -26.94 -11.63
N PRO A 219 17.79 -27.47 -11.59
CA PRO A 219 18.99 -26.67 -11.45
C PRO A 219 19.17 -25.70 -12.62
N GLY A 220 19.48 -24.46 -12.31
CA GLY A 220 19.69 -23.40 -13.29
C GLY A 220 18.44 -22.77 -13.90
N GLN A 221 17.24 -23.22 -13.50
CA GLN A 221 15.98 -22.74 -14.07
C GLN A 221 15.19 -21.80 -13.13
N ILE A 222 15.79 -21.42 -12.02
CA ILE A 222 15.20 -20.52 -11.01
C ILE A 222 16.20 -19.43 -10.71
N THR A 223 15.71 -18.21 -10.46
CA THR A 223 16.52 -17.09 -9.97
C THR A 223 15.63 -16.02 -9.37
N TYR A 224 16.22 -14.91 -8.97
CA TYR A 224 15.55 -13.67 -8.56
C TYR A 224 16.34 -12.46 -9.11
N PRO A 225 15.72 -11.26 -9.21
CA PRO A 225 16.43 -10.07 -9.70
C PRO A 225 17.61 -9.67 -8.80
N ALA A 226 18.64 -9.13 -9.38
CA ALA A 226 19.82 -8.64 -8.67
C ALA A 226 19.44 -7.53 -7.68
N LEU A 227 20.07 -7.51 -6.49
CA LEU A 227 19.98 -6.35 -5.61
C LEU A 227 20.72 -5.14 -6.23
N PRO A 228 20.18 -3.93 -6.13
CA PRO A 228 19.07 -3.50 -5.26
C PRO A 228 17.69 -3.47 -5.93
N ASP A 229 17.43 -4.22 -7.00
CA ASP A 229 16.07 -4.27 -7.59
C ASP A 229 15.01 -4.48 -6.50
N PHE A 230 13.88 -3.78 -6.62
CA PHE A 230 12.82 -3.79 -5.60
C PHE A 230 12.25 -5.19 -5.38
N THR A 231 11.96 -5.93 -6.45
CA THR A 231 11.43 -7.30 -6.41
C THR A 231 12.48 -8.28 -5.89
N GLY A 232 13.74 -8.14 -6.32
CA GLY A 232 14.85 -8.93 -5.79
C GLY A 232 15.06 -8.72 -4.30
N SER A 233 15.01 -7.47 -3.85
CA SER A 233 15.08 -7.13 -2.43
C SER A 233 13.91 -7.68 -1.63
N ALA A 234 12.70 -7.69 -2.22
CA ALA A 234 11.52 -8.27 -1.61
C ALA A 234 11.63 -9.80 -1.48
N PHE A 235 12.17 -10.48 -2.49
CA PHE A 235 12.43 -11.91 -2.41
C PHE A 235 13.35 -12.27 -1.24
N VAL A 236 14.47 -11.56 -1.10
CA VAL A 236 15.40 -11.79 0.02
C VAL A 236 14.71 -11.55 1.37
N ARG A 237 13.92 -10.48 1.50
CA ARG A 237 13.13 -10.22 2.71
C ARG A 237 12.08 -11.31 2.96
N ASN A 238 11.42 -11.79 1.92
CA ASN A 238 10.46 -12.88 2.03
C ASN A 238 11.11 -14.17 2.55
N VAL A 239 12.29 -14.52 2.05
CA VAL A 239 13.10 -15.64 2.55
C VAL A 239 13.45 -15.43 4.04
N ILE A 240 13.84 -14.22 4.42
CA ILE A 240 14.13 -13.88 5.82
C ILE A 240 12.89 -14.10 6.69
N TYR A 241 11.72 -13.58 6.29
CA TYR A 241 10.49 -13.71 7.08
C TYR A 241 9.95 -15.14 7.11
N ASP A 242 10.12 -15.90 6.03
CA ASP A 242 9.70 -17.31 6.02
C ASP A 242 10.52 -18.16 7.01
N ILE A 243 11.83 -17.90 7.13
CA ILE A 243 12.77 -18.66 7.99
C ILE A 243 12.78 -18.13 9.42
N VAL A 244 12.87 -16.82 9.60
CA VAL A 244 13.09 -16.17 10.91
C VAL A 244 11.77 -15.78 11.59
N GLY A 245 10.74 -15.53 10.80
CA GLY A 245 9.48 -14.91 11.26
C GLY A 245 9.55 -13.38 11.24
N VAL A 246 8.40 -12.74 11.44
CA VAL A 246 8.27 -11.27 11.47
C VAL A 246 8.45 -10.71 12.87
N GLU A 247 8.02 -11.46 13.90
CA GLU A 247 7.97 -11.01 15.28
C GLU A 247 9.33 -10.56 15.84
N PRO A 248 10.47 -11.25 15.57
CA PRO A 248 11.76 -10.80 16.07
C PRO A 248 12.17 -9.40 15.58
N PHE A 249 11.70 -8.99 14.39
CA PHE A 249 12.01 -7.66 13.83
C PHE A 249 11.27 -6.52 14.54
N GLN A 250 10.19 -6.81 15.27
CA GLN A 250 9.45 -5.80 16.04
C GLN A 250 10.19 -5.36 17.29
N THR A 251 11.15 -6.16 17.76
CA THR A 251 11.87 -5.94 19.03
C THR A 251 13.38 -5.91 18.90
N VAL A 252 13.93 -6.27 17.74
CA VAL A 252 15.37 -6.20 17.49
C VAL A 252 15.86 -4.75 17.59
N LYS A 253 17.02 -4.57 18.20
CA LYS A 253 17.65 -3.24 18.25
C LYS A 253 18.04 -2.80 16.82
N GLU A 254 17.95 -1.51 16.55
CA GLU A 254 18.46 -0.88 15.32
C GLU A 254 20.00 -0.85 15.31
N ASP A 255 20.58 -2.05 15.33
CA ASP A 255 22.02 -2.29 15.39
C ASP A 255 22.41 -3.33 14.33
N LYS A 256 23.44 -3.05 13.55
CA LYS A 256 23.84 -3.90 12.42
C LYS A 256 24.22 -5.31 12.84
N GLU A 257 24.87 -5.48 13.99
CA GLU A 257 25.28 -6.80 14.46
C GLU A 257 24.09 -7.61 14.95
N ALA A 258 23.17 -6.98 15.69
CA ALA A 258 21.94 -7.62 16.13
C ALA A 258 21.08 -8.10 14.92
N VAL A 259 20.91 -7.25 13.91
CA VAL A 259 20.19 -7.62 12.69
C VAL A 259 20.94 -8.69 11.90
N ARG A 260 22.28 -8.61 11.80
CA ARG A 260 23.11 -9.61 11.10
C ARG A 260 22.96 -11.00 11.71
N GLU A 261 23.03 -11.10 13.04
CA GLU A 261 22.84 -12.39 13.73
C GLU A 261 21.41 -12.91 13.55
N LEU A 262 20.41 -12.02 13.60
CA LEU A 262 19.01 -12.40 13.41
C LEU A 262 18.75 -13.00 12.02
N VAL A 263 19.29 -12.40 10.96
CA VAL A 263 19.06 -12.85 9.58
C VAL A 263 20.01 -13.98 9.13
N LYS A 264 20.99 -14.34 9.94
CA LYS A 264 22.03 -15.32 9.59
C LYS A 264 21.47 -16.65 9.06
N PRO A 265 20.42 -17.27 9.63
CA PRO A 265 19.85 -18.50 9.10
C PRO A 265 19.35 -18.36 7.67
N ALA A 266 18.72 -17.22 7.35
CA ALA A 266 18.24 -16.93 6.00
C ALA A 266 19.38 -16.71 5.02
N MET A 267 20.46 -16.07 5.46
CA MET A 267 21.67 -15.90 4.63
C MET A 267 22.39 -17.22 4.35
N GLU A 268 22.40 -18.15 5.31
CA GLU A 268 22.91 -19.50 5.13
C GLU A 268 22.06 -20.29 4.14
N TYR A 269 20.74 -20.18 4.23
CA TYR A 269 19.80 -20.75 3.25
C TYR A 269 20.06 -20.23 1.84
N LEU A 270 20.19 -18.92 1.66
CA LEU A 270 20.47 -18.33 0.33
C LEU A 270 21.82 -18.82 -0.24
N LYS A 271 22.83 -19.04 0.60
CA LYS A 271 24.09 -19.64 0.16
C LYS A 271 23.91 -21.09 -0.28
N GLU A 272 23.05 -21.86 0.39
CA GLU A 272 22.73 -23.24 0.00
C GLU A 272 21.92 -23.26 -1.31
N LEU A 273 21.02 -22.30 -1.51
CA LEU A 273 20.20 -22.17 -2.72
C LEU A 273 21.03 -21.79 -3.96
N ASN A 274 22.04 -20.91 -3.79
CA ASN A 274 22.81 -20.30 -4.89
C ASN A 274 23.33 -21.31 -5.97
N PRO A 275 23.93 -22.46 -5.62
CA PRO A 275 24.46 -23.39 -6.63
C PRO A 275 23.41 -23.96 -7.59
N TYR A 276 22.13 -23.92 -7.21
CA TYR A 276 21.01 -24.42 -8.01
C TYR A 276 20.30 -23.32 -8.80
N LEU A 277 20.63 -22.05 -8.55
CA LEU A 277 20.07 -20.92 -9.30
C LEU A 277 20.66 -20.82 -10.72
N TRP A 278 19.99 -20.08 -11.56
CA TRP A 278 20.48 -19.69 -12.88
C TRP A 278 21.92 -19.21 -12.81
N LYS A 279 22.75 -19.73 -13.71
CA LYS A 279 24.22 -19.52 -13.72
C LYS A 279 24.89 -19.78 -12.36
N GLU A 280 24.38 -20.75 -11.61
CA GLU A 280 24.92 -21.14 -10.29
C GLU A 280 24.96 -19.98 -9.28
N GLY A 281 24.03 -19.02 -9.39
CA GLY A 281 24.00 -17.83 -8.54
C GLY A 281 25.19 -16.88 -8.69
N LYS A 282 25.97 -17.02 -9.78
CA LYS A 282 27.09 -16.11 -10.11
C LYS A 282 26.60 -14.86 -10.86
N ASN A 283 25.41 -14.93 -11.43
CA ASN A 283 24.75 -13.86 -12.15
C ASN A 283 23.25 -13.86 -11.84
N TYR A 284 22.62 -12.69 -11.96
CA TYR A 284 21.21 -12.48 -11.72
C TYR A 284 20.64 -11.57 -12.81
N PRO A 285 19.35 -11.71 -13.19
CA PRO A 285 18.69 -10.70 -14.02
C PRO A 285 18.79 -9.32 -13.38
N GLU A 286 19.09 -8.30 -14.15
CA GLU A 286 19.29 -6.96 -13.61
C GLU A 286 18.01 -6.41 -12.93
N LYS A 287 16.84 -6.72 -13.51
CA LYS A 287 15.52 -6.20 -13.06
C LYS A 287 14.43 -7.24 -13.26
N GLU A 288 13.29 -7.05 -12.57
CA GLU A 288 12.11 -7.91 -12.73
C GLU A 288 11.66 -8.07 -14.20
N PRO A 289 11.56 -7.03 -15.05
CA PRO A 289 11.17 -7.21 -16.45
C PRO A 289 12.10 -8.12 -17.25
N THR A 290 13.42 -8.11 -16.95
CA THR A 290 14.39 -9.03 -17.57
C THR A 290 14.06 -10.47 -17.17
N MET A 291 13.82 -10.73 -15.87
CA MET A 291 13.44 -12.05 -15.38
C MET A 291 12.11 -12.51 -16.00
N ARG A 292 11.12 -11.64 -16.13
CA ARG A 292 9.84 -11.94 -16.79
C ARG A 292 10.04 -12.44 -18.23
N ASN A 293 10.89 -11.76 -18.99
CA ASN A 293 11.20 -12.21 -20.36
C ASN A 293 11.88 -13.57 -20.37
N MET A 294 12.78 -13.85 -19.43
CA MET A 294 13.42 -15.17 -19.31
C MET A 294 12.40 -16.30 -18.98
N VAL A 295 11.34 -15.99 -18.21
CA VAL A 295 10.23 -16.95 -18.00
C VAL A 295 9.42 -17.11 -19.28
N ALA A 296 9.10 -16.04 -19.99
CA ALA A 296 8.37 -16.07 -21.26
C ALA A 296 9.13 -16.88 -22.32
N ASP A 297 10.44 -16.75 -22.37
CA ASP A 297 11.32 -17.49 -23.31
C ASP A 297 11.58 -18.95 -22.87
N GLY A 298 11.10 -19.35 -21.67
CA GLY A 298 11.29 -20.71 -21.13
C GLY A 298 12.69 -20.99 -20.58
N GLU A 299 13.53 -19.96 -20.41
CA GLU A 299 14.82 -20.09 -19.74
C GLU A 299 14.67 -20.32 -18.24
N LEU A 300 13.63 -19.71 -17.64
CA LEU A 300 13.22 -19.91 -16.25
C LEU A 300 11.83 -20.59 -16.20
N ILE A 301 11.60 -21.40 -15.16
CA ILE A 301 10.30 -22.07 -14.93
C ILE A 301 9.42 -21.36 -13.92
N MET A 302 9.97 -20.39 -13.19
CA MET A 302 9.22 -19.51 -12.30
C MET A 302 9.83 -18.11 -12.26
N GLY A 303 8.98 -17.15 -11.96
CA GLY A 303 9.33 -15.77 -11.74
C GLY A 303 8.62 -15.20 -10.52
N MET A 304 8.84 -13.92 -10.26
CA MET A 304 8.19 -13.17 -9.20
C MET A 304 7.91 -11.75 -9.65
N SER A 305 6.83 -11.14 -9.15
CA SER A 305 6.44 -9.79 -9.49
C SER A 305 5.60 -9.17 -8.37
N TYR A 306 5.56 -7.84 -8.30
CA TYR A 306 4.59 -7.11 -7.47
C TYR A 306 3.27 -6.82 -8.19
N SER A 307 3.16 -7.14 -9.49
CA SER A 307 1.90 -7.05 -10.21
C SER A 307 1.08 -8.32 -10.01
N ALA A 308 -0.06 -8.20 -9.34
CA ALA A 308 -1.01 -9.30 -9.21
C ALA A 308 -1.58 -9.76 -10.58
N TYR A 309 -1.50 -8.92 -11.59
CA TYR A 309 -2.01 -9.17 -12.95
C TYR A 309 -0.96 -9.72 -13.90
N ILE A 310 0.27 -9.95 -13.46
CA ILE A 310 1.39 -10.36 -14.31
C ILE A 310 1.06 -11.58 -15.17
N VAL A 311 0.38 -12.59 -14.61
CA VAL A 311 0.00 -13.80 -15.33
C VAL A 311 -1.16 -13.54 -16.30
N ALA A 312 -2.18 -12.82 -15.86
CA ALA A 312 -3.33 -12.51 -16.73
C ALA A 312 -2.87 -11.72 -17.97
N ASN A 313 -1.97 -10.74 -17.76
CA ASN A 313 -1.39 -9.93 -18.83
C ASN A 313 -0.55 -10.77 -19.78
N GLY A 314 0.34 -11.61 -19.24
CA GLY A 314 1.19 -12.47 -20.05
C GLY A 314 0.44 -13.52 -20.85
N ILE A 315 -0.68 -14.04 -20.32
CA ILE A 315 -1.57 -14.92 -21.08
C ILE A 315 -2.30 -14.12 -22.19
N GLN A 316 -2.77 -12.94 -21.89
CA GLN A 316 -3.51 -12.11 -22.85
C GLN A 316 -2.64 -11.66 -24.03
N ASP A 317 -1.38 -11.28 -23.78
CA ASP A 317 -0.44 -10.85 -24.83
C ASP A 317 0.30 -12.02 -25.48
N GLY A 318 0.08 -13.26 -24.99
CA GLY A 318 0.67 -14.49 -25.53
C GLY A 318 2.10 -14.75 -25.10
N SER A 319 2.65 -13.98 -24.16
CA SER A 319 4.00 -14.20 -23.63
C SER A 319 4.06 -15.35 -22.62
N PHE A 320 2.94 -15.68 -21.97
CA PHE A 320 2.84 -16.81 -21.05
C PHE A 320 1.89 -17.89 -21.53
N SER A 321 2.20 -19.15 -21.18
CA SER A 321 1.31 -20.29 -21.35
C SER A 321 -0.02 -20.08 -20.61
N PRO A 322 -1.17 -20.56 -21.14
CA PRO A 322 -2.44 -20.61 -20.41
C PRO A 322 -2.39 -21.36 -19.08
N ASP A 323 -1.40 -22.24 -18.92
CA ASP A 323 -1.17 -23.00 -17.68
C ASP A 323 -0.34 -22.24 -16.65
N THR A 324 0.15 -21.05 -16.98
CA THR A 324 0.84 -20.18 -16.01
C THR A 324 -0.12 -19.74 -14.91
N LYS A 325 0.31 -19.87 -13.67
CA LYS A 325 -0.47 -19.49 -12.47
C LYS A 325 0.41 -18.71 -11.49
N THR A 326 -0.23 -17.83 -10.72
CA THR A 326 0.37 -17.23 -9.55
C THR A 326 0.26 -18.16 -8.34
N PHE A 327 1.22 -18.05 -7.42
CA PHE A 327 1.19 -18.76 -6.15
C PHE A 327 1.91 -17.94 -5.05
N LEU A 328 1.67 -18.31 -3.82
CA LEU A 328 2.27 -17.72 -2.63
C LEU A 328 2.86 -18.84 -1.76
N PHE A 329 3.77 -18.49 -0.85
CA PHE A 329 4.14 -19.40 0.23
C PHE A 329 2.99 -19.54 1.23
N ASP A 330 2.95 -20.62 1.98
CA ASP A 330 1.90 -20.86 2.98
C ASP A 330 1.86 -19.82 4.09
N LYS A 331 3.02 -19.26 4.45
CA LYS A 331 3.10 -18.11 5.38
C LYS A 331 2.79 -16.77 4.73
N GLY A 332 2.44 -16.76 3.45
CA GLY A 332 2.25 -15.55 2.66
C GLY A 332 3.53 -15.04 2.02
N THR A 333 3.41 -13.91 1.36
CA THR A 333 4.52 -13.17 0.76
C THR A 333 4.47 -11.71 1.18
N ILE A 334 5.61 -11.04 1.06
CA ILE A 334 5.72 -9.64 1.45
C ILE A 334 4.79 -8.76 0.60
N GLY A 335 4.05 -7.92 1.28
CA GLY A 335 3.20 -6.90 0.68
C GLY A 335 3.55 -5.52 1.23
N ASN A 336 3.05 -4.50 0.56
CA ASN A 336 3.15 -3.13 1.02
C ASN A 336 1.97 -2.30 0.53
N THR A 337 1.71 -1.22 1.23
CA THR A 337 0.80 -0.17 0.77
C THR A 337 1.60 0.82 -0.07
N ASN A 338 0.98 1.32 -1.14
CA ASN A 338 1.52 2.39 -1.95
C ASN A 338 0.92 3.71 -1.47
N TYR A 339 1.77 4.72 -1.31
CA TYR A 339 1.39 6.01 -0.77
C TYR A 339 1.68 7.15 -1.74
N ILE A 340 0.97 8.25 -1.51
CA ILE A 340 1.20 9.53 -2.18
C ILE A 340 1.42 10.59 -1.11
N ALA A 341 2.54 11.29 -1.19
CA ALA A 341 2.87 12.46 -0.40
C ALA A 341 2.75 13.75 -1.23
N ILE A 342 2.76 14.90 -0.55
CA ILE A 342 2.77 16.23 -1.17
C ILE A 342 4.13 16.86 -0.86
N SER A 343 4.78 17.48 -1.86
CA SER A 343 6.03 18.19 -1.59
C SER A 343 5.77 19.43 -0.72
N LYS A 344 6.76 19.80 0.09
CA LYS A 344 6.60 20.91 1.05
C LYS A 344 6.21 22.23 0.40
N ASN A 345 6.79 22.51 -0.75
CA ASN A 345 6.60 23.76 -1.48
C ASN A 345 5.76 23.58 -2.76
N ALA A 346 4.88 22.56 -2.78
CA ALA A 346 3.97 22.31 -3.89
C ALA A 346 3.19 23.58 -4.29
N LYS A 347 3.25 23.94 -5.57
CA LYS A 347 2.52 25.09 -6.11
C LYS A 347 1.01 24.89 -6.09
N HIS A 348 0.58 23.64 -6.33
CA HIS A 348 -0.84 23.30 -6.51
C HIS A 348 -1.33 22.41 -5.36
N ARG A 349 -1.08 22.84 -4.12
CA ARG A 349 -1.37 22.05 -2.91
C ARG A 349 -2.84 21.66 -2.80
N ALA A 350 -3.76 22.59 -3.03
CA ALA A 350 -5.19 22.31 -2.97
C ALA A 350 -5.58 21.23 -3.99
N ALA A 351 -5.10 21.34 -5.23
CA ALA A 351 -5.32 20.31 -6.25
C ALA A 351 -4.69 18.97 -5.88
N ALA A 352 -3.53 18.96 -5.22
CA ALA A 352 -2.88 17.75 -4.74
C ALA A 352 -3.70 17.05 -3.65
N GLU A 353 -4.18 17.76 -2.64
CA GLU A 353 -5.04 17.20 -1.58
C GLU A 353 -6.36 16.65 -2.17
N VAL A 354 -7.01 17.39 -3.07
CA VAL A 354 -8.25 16.95 -3.74
C VAL A 354 -7.99 15.72 -4.62
N ALA A 355 -6.91 15.70 -5.39
CA ALA A 355 -6.54 14.54 -6.20
C ALA A 355 -6.26 13.31 -5.32
N ILE A 356 -5.48 13.44 -4.25
CA ILE A 356 -5.21 12.33 -3.33
C ILE A 356 -6.50 11.80 -2.70
N ASN A 357 -7.41 12.68 -2.27
CA ASN A 357 -8.73 12.26 -1.78
C ASN A 357 -9.53 11.49 -2.84
N ALA A 358 -9.54 11.99 -4.07
CA ALA A 358 -10.22 11.33 -5.19
C ALA A 358 -9.62 9.95 -5.53
N MET A 359 -8.29 9.77 -5.36
CA MET A 359 -7.64 8.48 -5.58
C MET A 359 -8.19 7.38 -4.65
N MET A 360 -8.63 7.73 -3.46
CA MET A 360 -9.23 6.79 -2.49
C MET A 360 -10.74 6.59 -2.68
N ALA A 361 -11.39 7.28 -3.64
CA ALA A 361 -12.82 7.12 -3.87
C ALA A 361 -13.17 5.68 -4.32
N PRO A 362 -14.27 5.09 -3.82
CA PRO A 362 -14.63 3.71 -4.12
C PRO A 362 -14.75 3.41 -5.62
N GLU A 363 -15.35 4.31 -6.37
CA GLU A 363 -15.49 4.16 -7.83
C GLU A 363 -14.15 4.24 -8.56
N VAL A 364 -13.20 5.03 -8.06
CA VAL A 364 -11.84 5.13 -8.61
C VAL A 364 -11.07 3.86 -8.33
N GLN A 365 -11.16 3.34 -7.10
CA GLN A 365 -10.52 2.09 -6.73
C GLN A 365 -11.14 0.90 -7.46
N LEU A 366 -12.47 0.83 -7.59
CA LEU A 366 -13.14 -0.23 -8.34
C LEU A 366 -12.66 -0.26 -9.79
N ASN A 367 -12.66 0.89 -10.48
CA ASN A 367 -12.21 0.96 -11.86
C ASN A 367 -10.74 0.51 -12.02
N ARG A 368 -9.88 0.83 -11.06
CA ARG A 368 -8.48 0.39 -11.07
C ARG A 368 -8.33 -1.14 -11.03
N TYR A 369 -9.26 -1.86 -10.38
CA TYR A 369 -9.24 -3.32 -10.32
C TYR A 369 -9.89 -3.99 -11.55
N GLU A 370 -10.69 -3.26 -12.30
CA GLU A 370 -11.37 -3.77 -13.50
C GLU A 370 -10.54 -3.61 -14.79
N THR A 371 -9.53 -2.75 -14.76
CA THR A 371 -8.63 -2.44 -15.90
C THR A 371 -7.25 -3.08 -15.72
#